data_0c877a6524d97e339d6ab58b6fc3a349
#
_entry.id   0c877a6524d97e339d6ab58b6fc3a349
#
_cell.length_a   1.000
_cell.length_b   1.000
_cell.length_c   1.000
_cell.angle_alpha   90.00
_cell.angle_beta   90.00
_cell.angle_gamma   90.00
#
_symmetry.space_group_name_H-M   'P 1'
#
loop_
_entity.id
_entity.type
_entity.pdbx_description
1 polymer ?
#
loop_
_entity_poly.entity_id
_entity_poly.type
_entity_poly.pdbx_seq_one_letter_code
_entity_poly.pdbx_strand_id
1 'polypeptide(L)'
;YDIRSLMLDGDYLWIGTYAGGIRVINLRTGAVKAYTHSRGIPNTICSNDVLCIYKGRKGEIYVGTSWGLCCYDPVRDNFMTITSIGSMVSVVDIYEDMYNHLWIATSNSGVFSYNTMNAHWKHYQHEREDSTTITSNSVITLFEDTKGTMWFGTNGGGLCSFDAKEKRFIEFDPHNTLLPNKVIYAIEQDQGGDFWVSSNAGIFKINPVTKDHFRQFTINDGLQGNQFIARSSLKSSEGKLYFGGINGFNVFQPEQFVDNKYIPPVYVTDIRLPYQTDEQ
;
A
#
# COMPACT_ATOMS: atom_id res chain seq x y z
N TYR A 1 -2.94 -19.46 11.33
CA TYR A 1 -3.32 -18.69 10.14
C TYR A 1 -2.58 -17.37 10.15
N ASP A 2 -2.03 -16.95 9.00
CA ASP A 2 -1.36 -15.66 8.87
C ASP A 2 -2.41 -14.55 8.82
N ILE A 3 -2.27 -13.55 9.67
CA ILE A 3 -3.12 -12.35 9.64
C ILE A 3 -2.65 -11.45 8.51
N ARG A 4 -3.58 -11.05 7.64
CA ARG A 4 -3.32 -10.22 6.45
C ARG A 4 -3.94 -8.83 6.55
N SER A 5 -5.05 -8.70 7.28
CA SER A 5 -5.76 -7.44 7.41
C SER A 5 -6.44 -7.33 8.76
N LEU A 6 -6.41 -6.14 9.32
CA LEU A 6 -7.13 -5.76 10.54
C LEU A 6 -7.98 -4.53 10.26
N MET A 7 -9.22 -4.53 10.72
CA MET A 7 -10.12 -3.39 10.61
C MET A 7 -10.97 -3.29 11.88
N LEU A 8 -11.00 -2.10 12.47
CA LEU A 8 -11.80 -1.81 13.65
C LEU A 8 -13.12 -1.14 13.25
N ASP A 9 -14.24 -1.70 13.73
CA ASP A 9 -15.57 -1.15 13.55
C ASP A 9 -16.30 -1.07 14.90
N GLY A 10 -16.22 0.09 15.54
CA GLY A 10 -16.70 0.26 16.91
C GLY A 10 -16.02 -0.71 17.86
N ASP A 11 -16.79 -1.58 18.48
CA ASP A 11 -16.27 -2.61 19.40
C ASP A 11 -15.88 -3.91 18.70
N TYR A 12 -15.95 -3.99 17.38
CA TYR A 12 -15.68 -5.20 16.62
C TYR A 12 -14.35 -5.10 15.88
N LEU A 13 -13.43 -6.03 16.17
CA LEU A 13 -12.20 -6.19 15.41
C LEU A 13 -12.40 -7.28 14.34
N TRP A 14 -12.33 -6.87 13.10
CA TRP A 14 -12.35 -7.73 11.93
C TRP A 14 -10.93 -8.15 11.57
N ILE A 15 -10.70 -9.44 11.43
CA ILE A 15 -9.40 -10.03 11.16
C ILE A 15 -9.50 -10.90 9.91
N GLY A 16 -8.85 -10.45 8.83
CA GLY A 16 -8.69 -11.21 7.61
C GLY A 16 -7.45 -12.09 7.67
N THR A 17 -7.57 -13.35 7.30
CA THR A 17 -6.48 -14.32 7.40
C THR A 17 -6.23 -15.05 6.08
N TYR A 18 -5.01 -15.55 5.91
CA TYR A 18 -4.70 -16.51 4.85
C TYR A 18 -5.27 -17.89 5.21
N ALA A 19 -6.02 -18.50 4.29
CA ALA A 19 -6.65 -19.82 4.40
C ALA A 19 -7.67 -20.00 5.53
N GLY A 20 -7.94 -18.97 6.36
CA GLY A 20 -8.84 -19.10 7.53
C GLY A 20 -10.11 -18.26 7.43
N GLY A 21 -10.29 -17.47 6.35
CA GLY A 21 -11.41 -16.55 6.20
C GLY A 21 -11.32 -15.36 7.15
N ILE A 22 -12.47 -14.94 7.67
CA ILE A 22 -12.60 -13.80 8.57
C ILE A 22 -12.90 -14.26 9.99
N ARG A 23 -12.30 -13.57 10.96
CA ARG A 23 -12.71 -13.63 12.38
C ARG A 23 -13.14 -12.24 12.80
N VAL A 24 -14.29 -12.15 13.48
CA VAL A 24 -14.79 -10.91 14.07
C VAL A 24 -14.85 -11.09 15.58
N ILE A 25 -14.09 -10.28 16.28
CA ILE A 25 -14.00 -10.32 17.74
C ILE A 25 -14.74 -9.13 18.31
N ASN A 26 -15.71 -9.38 19.19
CA ASN A 26 -16.28 -8.32 20.02
C ASN A 26 -15.31 -8.02 21.17
N LEU A 27 -14.71 -6.85 21.17
CA LEU A 27 -13.66 -6.45 22.12
C LEU A 27 -14.18 -6.26 23.55
N ARG A 28 -15.50 -6.07 23.74
CA ARG A 28 -16.09 -5.97 25.08
C ARG A 28 -16.37 -7.32 25.70
N THR A 29 -16.87 -8.27 24.89
CA THR A 29 -17.35 -9.56 25.40
C THR A 29 -16.36 -10.70 25.17
N GLY A 30 -15.38 -10.51 24.26
CA GLY A 30 -14.49 -11.56 23.79
C GLY A 30 -15.16 -12.58 22.84
N ALA A 31 -16.43 -12.39 22.50
CA ALA A 31 -17.13 -13.30 21.57
C ALA A 31 -16.49 -13.24 20.18
N VAL A 32 -16.30 -14.42 19.57
CA VAL A 32 -15.69 -14.56 18.24
C VAL A 32 -16.69 -15.16 17.27
N LYS A 33 -16.86 -14.51 16.13
CA LYS A 33 -17.62 -15.00 14.99
C LYS A 33 -16.68 -15.29 13.81
N ALA A 34 -16.99 -16.35 13.04
CA ALA A 34 -16.19 -16.75 11.91
C ALA A 34 -17.00 -16.75 10.62
N TYR A 35 -16.39 -16.28 9.51
CA TYR A 35 -16.95 -16.38 8.17
C TYR A 35 -15.92 -17.05 7.26
N THR A 36 -16.39 -18.08 6.55
CA THR A 36 -15.55 -18.85 5.64
C THR A 36 -16.22 -19.01 4.28
N HIS A 37 -15.39 -19.17 3.26
CA HIS A 37 -15.86 -19.59 1.95
C HIS A 37 -16.29 -21.06 1.98
N SER A 38 -17.45 -21.35 1.43
CA SER A 38 -17.92 -22.71 1.24
C SER A 38 -18.37 -22.90 -0.22
N ARG A 39 -17.70 -23.79 -0.92
CA ARG A 39 -17.99 -24.04 -2.35
C ARG A 39 -19.44 -24.50 -2.54
N GLY A 40 -20.13 -23.84 -3.47
CA GLY A 40 -21.53 -24.14 -3.78
C GLY A 40 -22.56 -23.55 -2.79
N ILE A 41 -22.11 -22.88 -1.73
CA ILE A 41 -22.98 -22.13 -0.82
C ILE A 41 -22.93 -20.66 -1.23
N PRO A 42 -24.06 -20.06 -1.68
CA PRO A 42 -24.10 -18.65 -2.05
C PRO A 42 -23.95 -17.75 -0.81
N ASN A 43 -23.61 -16.49 -1.05
CA ASN A 43 -23.53 -15.45 -0.02
C ASN A 43 -22.49 -15.74 1.08
N THR A 44 -21.44 -16.48 0.76
CA THR A 44 -20.23 -16.59 1.57
C THR A 44 -19.14 -15.64 1.04
N ILE A 45 -18.05 -15.44 1.79
CA ILE A 45 -16.88 -14.71 1.27
C ILE A 45 -16.33 -15.38 0.01
N CYS A 46 -15.71 -14.62 -0.89
CA CYS A 46 -15.26 -15.10 -2.19
C CYS A 46 -14.14 -16.15 -2.11
N SER A 47 -13.29 -16.07 -1.07
CA SER A 47 -12.22 -17.04 -0.76
C SER A 47 -11.87 -16.98 0.72
N ASN A 48 -11.28 -18.06 1.25
CA ASN A 48 -10.72 -18.09 2.60
C ASN A 48 -9.38 -17.34 2.72
N ASP A 49 -8.77 -16.96 1.59
CA ASP A 49 -7.60 -16.11 1.54
C ASP A 49 -8.04 -14.65 1.49
N VAL A 50 -8.24 -14.07 2.68
CA VAL A 50 -8.65 -12.68 2.84
C VAL A 50 -7.41 -11.80 2.86
N LEU A 51 -7.31 -10.87 1.90
CA LEU A 51 -6.14 -10.04 1.70
C LEU A 51 -6.32 -8.64 2.29
N CYS A 52 -7.52 -8.07 2.21
CA CYS A 52 -7.85 -6.78 2.80
C CYS A 52 -9.31 -6.72 3.26
N ILE A 53 -9.56 -5.92 4.29
CA ILE A 53 -10.89 -5.56 4.78
C ILE A 53 -10.92 -4.04 4.90
N TYR A 54 -11.92 -3.42 4.31
CA TYR A 54 -12.05 -1.97 4.27
C TYR A 54 -13.48 -1.54 4.62
N LYS A 55 -13.60 -0.54 5.48
CA LYS A 55 -14.89 0.08 5.81
C LYS A 55 -15.05 1.37 5.02
N GLY A 56 -16.04 1.38 4.13
CA GLY A 56 -16.42 2.55 3.35
C GLY A 56 -17.01 3.66 4.22
N ARG A 57 -17.08 4.86 3.66
CA ARG A 57 -17.57 6.06 4.38
C ARG A 57 -19.03 6.00 4.80
N LYS A 58 -19.86 5.22 4.10
CA LYS A 58 -21.27 4.99 4.45
C LYS A 58 -21.47 3.78 5.38
N GLY A 59 -20.37 3.13 5.79
CA GLY A 59 -20.35 1.99 6.69
C GLY A 59 -20.36 0.62 6.02
N GLU A 60 -20.31 0.53 4.70
CA GLU A 60 -20.17 -0.73 3.99
C GLU A 60 -18.84 -1.38 4.32
N ILE A 61 -18.83 -2.70 4.53
CA ILE A 61 -17.60 -3.46 4.76
C ILE A 61 -17.27 -4.27 3.51
N TYR A 62 -16.19 -3.88 2.85
CA TYR A 62 -15.65 -4.55 1.67
C TYR A 62 -14.56 -5.52 2.07
N VAL A 63 -14.55 -6.68 1.44
CA VAL A 63 -13.58 -7.75 1.69
C VAL A 63 -12.94 -8.15 0.37
N GLY A 64 -11.66 -7.83 0.24
CA GLY A 64 -10.81 -8.27 -0.85
C GLY A 64 -10.17 -9.62 -0.53
N THR A 65 -10.29 -10.54 -1.48
CA THR A 65 -9.77 -11.90 -1.35
C THR A 65 -8.91 -12.27 -2.56
N SER A 66 -8.26 -13.44 -2.51
CA SER A 66 -7.53 -13.98 -3.66
C SER A 66 -8.42 -14.28 -4.87
N TRP A 67 -9.75 -14.39 -4.71
CA TRP A 67 -10.69 -14.74 -5.76
C TRP A 67 -11.85 -13.77 -5.94
N GLY A 68 -11.70 -12.53 -5.59
CA GLY A 68 -12.68 -11.49 -5.83
C GLY A 68 -12.92 -10.56 -4.66
N LEU A 69 -13.89 -9.69 -4.88
CA LEU A 69 -14.37 -8.69 -3.94
C LEU A 69 -15.78 -9.05 -3.48
N CYS A 70 -16.03 -8.97 -2.19
CA CYS A 70 -17.38 -9.07 -1.65
C CYS A 70 -17.65 -7.96 -0.63
N CYS A 71 -18.94 -7.68 -0.44
CA CYS A 71 -19.45 -6.71 0.52
C CYS A 71 -20.29 -7.43 1.57
N TYR A 72 -20.10 -7.09 2.84
CA TYR A 72 -20.86 -7.64 3.95
C TYR A 72 -22.28 -7.02 3.99
N ASP A 73 -23.28 -7.87 4.10
CA ASP A 73 -24.68 -7.48 4.35
C ASP A 73 -25.00 -7.67 5.85
N PRO A 74 -25.08 -6.58 6.63
CA PRO A 74 -25.32 -6.68 8.07
C PRO A 74 -26.76 -7.12 8.41
N VAL A 75 -27.72 -6.97 7.48
CA VAL A 75 -29.11 -7.37 7.70
C VAL A 75 -29.27 -8.88 7.60
N ARG A 76 -28.62 -9.48 6.59
CA ARG A 76 -28.65 -10.93 6.37
C ARG A 76 -27.50 -11.66 7.03
N ASP A 77 -26.51 -10.91 7.53
CA ASP A 77 -25.30 -11.43 8.16
C ASP A 77 -24.52 -12.39 7.23
N ASN A 78 -24.35 -11.97 5.99
CA ASN A 78 -23.69 -12.73 4.94
C ASN A 78 -22.91 -11.79 3.99
N PHE A 79 -22.40 -12.33 2.85
CA PHE A 79 -21.60 -11.56 1.91
C PHE A 79 -22.17 -11.62 0.50
N MET A 80 -22.19 -10.48 -0.17
CA MET A 80 -22.56 -10.37 -1.58
C MET A 80 -21.30 -10.23 -2.42
N THR A 81 -21.13 -11.09 -3.42
CA THR A 81 -20.02 -10.99 -4.37
C THR A 81 -20.23 -9.83 -5.32
N ILE A 82 -19.20 -8.99 -5.48
CA ILE A 82 -19.18 -7.89 -6.45
C ILE A 82 -18.61 -8.45 -7.77
N THR A 83 -19.49 -8.69 -8.74
CA THR A 83 -19.13 -9.33 -10.01
C THR A 83 -18.53 -8.37 -11.04
N SER A 84 -18.67 -7.06 -10.83
CA SER A 84 -18.23 -6.02 -11.78
C SER A 84 -16.71 -6.00 -12.03
N ILE A 85 -15.92 -6.54 -11.12
CA ILE A 85 -14.46 -6.67 -11.30
C ILE A 85 -14.02 -7.99 -11.92
N GLY A 86 -14.98 -8.86 -12.25
CA GLY A 86 -14.70 -10.23 -12.72
C GLY A 86 -14.52 -11.23 -11.58
N SER A 87 -14.47 -12.50 -11.94
CA SER A 87 -14.15 -13.60 -11.03
C SER A 87 -12.65 -13.91 -11.06
N MET A 88 -12.10 -14.46 -9.97
CA MET A 88 -10.69 -14.83 -9.83
C MET A 88 -9.70 -13.65 -9.88
N VAL A 89 -10.15 -12.44 -9.58
CA VAL A 89 -9.30 -11.27 -9.43
C VAL A 89 -8.82 -11.20 -7.99
N SER A 90 -7.52 -11.21 -7.78
CA SER A 90 -6.93 -11.07 -6.45
C SER A 90 -6.94 -9.60 -6.03
N VAL A 91 -7.82 -9.25 -5.10
CA VAL A 91 -7.99 -7.89 -4.55
C VAL A 91 -7.10 -7.73 -3.34
N VAL A 92 -6.10 -6.86 -3.46
CA VAL A 92 -5.05 -6.72 -2.44
C VAL A 92 -5.23 -5.49 -1.57
N ASP A 93 -5.84 -4.43 -2.08
CA ASP A 93 -6.08 -3.21 -1.30
C ASP A 93 -7.36 -2.50 -1.76
N ILE A 94 -8.02 -1.78 -0.84
CA ILE A 94 -9.26 -1.06 -1.10
C ILE A 94 -9.19 0.27 -0.37
N TYR A 95 -9.55 1.36 -1.05
CA TYR A 95 -9.58 2.70 -0.48
C TYR A 95 -10.69 3.55 -1.11
N GLU A 96 -11.46 4.28 -0.32
CA GLU A 96 -12.46 5.23 -0.81
C GLU A 96 -11.92 6.66 -0.67
N ASP A 97 -11.71 7.34 -1.81
CA ASP A 97 -11.17 8.70 -1.86
C ASP A 97 -12.20 9.76 -1.40
N MET A 98 -11.72 10.99 -1.22
CA MET A 98 -12.57 12.11 -0.81
C MET A 98 -13.64 12.48 -1.85
N TYR A 99 -13.53 12.01 -3.09
CA TYR A 99 -14.47 12.24 -4.19
C TYR A 99 -15.48 11.11 -4.38
N ASN A 100 -15.59 10.19 -3.40
CA ASN A 100 -16.48 9.02 -3.40
C ASN A 100 -16.16 7.99 -4.51
N HIS A 101 -14.88 7.83 -4.87
CA HIS A 101 -14.44 6.70 -5.68
C HIS A 101 -13.83 5.63 -4.77
N LEU A 102 -14.41 4.46 -4.80
CA LEU A 102 -13.83 3.26 -4.20
C LEU A 102 -12.82 2.68 -5.17
N TRP A 103 -11.55 2.78 -4.83
CA TRP A 103 -10.43 2.24 -5.58
C TRP A 103 -10.12 0.82 -5.12
N ILE A 104 -9.95 -0.10 -6.05
CA ILE A 104 -9.70 -1.52 -5.77
C ILE A 104 -8.42 -1.93 -6.48
N ALA A 105 -7.36 -2.13 -5.72
CA ALA A 105 -6.07 -2.57 -6.21
C ALA A 105 -6.04 -4.09 -6.38
N THR A 106 -5.42 -4.54 -7.45
CA THR A 106 -5.32 -5.97 -7.76
C THR A 106 -3.87 -6.40 -7.98
N SER A 107 -3.57 -7.68 -7.75
CA SER A 107 -2.21 -8.20 -7.90
C SER A 107 -1.74 -8.34 -9.36
N ASN A 108 -2.68 -8.36 -10.34
CA ASN A 108 -2.35 -8.64 -11.73
C ASN A 108 -3.31 -8.06 -12.78
N SER A 109 -4.33 -7.31 -12.34
CA SER A 109 -5.36 -6.76 -13.24
C SER A 109 -5.45 -5.23 -13.17
N GLY A 110 -4.40 -4.55 -12.68
CA GLY A 110 -4.41 -3.10 -12.52
C GLY A 110 -5.30 -2.65 -11.38
N VAL A 111 -6.07 -1.59 -11.58
CA VAL A 111 -6.94 -1.00 -10.57
C VAL A 111 -8.35 -0.75 -11.13
N PHE A 112 -9.36 -1.03 -10.31
CA PHE A 112 -10.73 -0.65 -10.59
C PHE A 112 -11.11 0.57 -9.76
N SER A 113 -12.00 1.39 -10.28
CA SER A 113 -12.62 2.51 -9.56
C SER A 113 -14.14 2.40 -9.68
N TYR A 114 -14.82 2.50 -8.55
CA TYR A 114 -16.28 2.53 -8.46
C TYR A 114 -16.73 3.84 -7.85
N ASN A 115 -17.49 4.64 -8.59
CA ASN A 115 -18.06 5.86 -8.05
C ASN A 115 -19.32 5.51 -7.24
N THR A 116 -19.27 5.69 -5.91
CA THR A 116 -20.33 5.28 -4.98
C THR A 116 -21.58 6.17 -5.05
N MET A 117 -21.53 7.30 -5.80
CA MET A 117 -22.67 8.22 -5.98
C MET A 117 -23.52 7.89 -7.21
N ASN A 118 -22.90 7.45 -8.31
CA ASN A 118 -23.58 7.17 -9.57
C ASN A 118 -23.45 5.73 -10.07
N ALA A 119 -22.86 4.85 -9.24
CA ALA A 119 -22.68 3.43 -9.50
C ALA A 119 -21.86 3.10 -10.78
N HIS A 120 -20.97 4.01 -11.18
CA HIS A 120 -20.17 3.83 -12.39
C HIS A 120 -18.84 3.17 -12.09
N TRP A 121 -18.51 2.12 -12.86
CA TRP A 121 -17.24 1.38 -12.79
C TRP A 121 -16.29 1.81 -13.88
N LYS A 122 -15.01 1.86 -13.56
CA LYS A 122 -13.90 2.01 -14.49
C LYS A 122 -12.82 0.99 -14.17
N HIS A 123 -12.13 0.54 -15.19
CA HIS A 123 -10.99 -0.36 -15.09
C HIS A 123 -9.79 0.27 -15.76
N TYR A 124 -8.67 0.34 -15.05
CA TYR A 124 -7.42 0.92 -15.51
C TYR A 124 -6.35 -0.16 -15.49
N GLN A 125 -5.70 -0.36 -16.63
CA GLN A 125 -4.62 -1.33 -16.80
C GLN A 125 -3.39 -0.66 -17.37
N HIS A 126 -2.25 -1.27 -17.13
CA HIS A 126 -0.98 -0.85 -17.72
C HIS A 126 -0.94 -1.24 -19.19
N GLU A 127 -0.65 -0.27 -20.05
CA GLU A 127 -0.38 -0.43 -21.46
C GLU A 127 1.06 0.01 -21.74
N ARG A 128 1.88 -0.89 -22.26
CA ARG A 128 3.33 -0.73 -22.37
C ARG A 128 3.75 0.51 -23.17
N GLU A 129 3.00 0.84 -24.21
CA GLU A 129 3.31 1.97 -25.13
C GLU A 129 2.58 3.27 -24.74
N ASP A 130 1.79 3.25 -23.66
CA ASP A 130 1.04 4.42 -23.19
C ASP A 130 1.48 4.82 -21.77
N SER A 131 2.30 5.86 -21.69
CA SER A 131 2.80 6.44 -20.44
C SER A 131 1.72 7.14 -19.59
N THR A 132 0.50 7.26 -20.09
CA THR A 132 -0.63 7.85 -19.37
C THR A 132 -1.45 6.83 -18.59
N THR A 133 -1.12 5.54 -18.73
CA THR A 133 -1.75 4.45 -18.00
C THR A 133 -1.03 4.19 -16.67
N ILE A 134 -1.64 3.35 -15.82
CA ILE A 134 -0.99 2.94 -14.56
C ILE A 134 0.34 2.23 -14.85
N THR A 135 1.34 2.43 -14.00
CA THR A 135 2.72 1.98 -14.25
C THR A 135 2.92 0.46 -14.16
N SER A 136 1.98 -0.28 -13.56
CA SER A 136 1.98 -1.75 -13.51
C SER A 136 0.59 -2.29 -13.25
N ASN A 137 0.28 -3.49 -13.78
CA ASN A 137 -0.95 -4.22 -13.44
C ASN A 137 -0.91 -4.89 -12.06
N SER A 138 0.25 -4.94 -11.43
CA SER A 138 0.41 -5.44 -10.06
C SER A 138 0.47 -4.26 -9.09
N VAL A 139 -0.69 -3.87 -8.57
CA VAL A 139 -0.82 -2.77 -7.60
C VAL A 139 -0.80 -3.36 -6.20
N ILE A 140 0.02 -2.79 -5.32
CA ILE A 140 0.22 -3.31 -3.95
C ILE A 140 -0.56 -2.48 -2.93
N THR A 141 -0.50 -1.15 -3.04
CA THR A 141 -1.06 -0.25 -2.03
C THR A 141 -1.67 0.99 -2.66
N LEU A 142 -2.71 1.49 -2.01
CA LEU A 142 -3.44 2.71 -2.34
C LEU A 142 -3.22 3.74 -1.24
N PHE A 143 -3.06 4.98 -1.60
CA PHE A 143 -2.88 6.06 -0.66
C PHE A 143 -3.49 7.36 -1.20
N GLU A 144 -4.23 8.09 -0.38
CA GLU A 144 -4.71 9.44 -0.70
C GLU A 144 -3.91 10.45 0.13
N ASP A 145 -3.28 11.41 -0.54
CA ASP A 145 -2.53 12.46 0.15
C ASP A 145 -3.47 13.54 0.74
N THR A 146 -2.92 14.42 1.55
CA THR A 146 -3.70 15.50 2.20
C THR A 146 -4.32 16.51 1.22
N LYS A 147 -3.96 16.45 -0.07
CA LYS A 147 -4.54 17.27 -1.15
C LYS A 147 -5.63 16.54 -1.93
N GLY A 148 -5.90 15.27 -1.59
CA GLY A 148 -6.88 14.42 -2.27
C GLY A 148 -6.35 13.79 -3.55
N THR A 149 -5.04 13.73 -3.75
CA THR A 149 -4.45 13.01 -4.87
C THR A 149 -4.31 11.53 -4.52
N MET A 150 -4.83 10.67 -5.39
CA MET A 150 -4.65 9.23 -5.25
C MET A 150 -3.29 8.78 -5.76
N TRP A 151 -2.59 8.01 -4.95
CA TRP A 151 -1.28 7.42 -5.22
C TRP A 151 -1.36 5.91 -5.20
N PHE A 152 -0.57 5.29 -6.06
CA PHE A 152 -0.56 3.84 -6.29
C PHE A 152 0.86 3.33 -6.18
N GLY A 153 1.10 2.50 -5.17
CA GLY A 153 2.34 1.77 -5.04
C GLY A 153 2.23 0.42 -5.75
N THR A 154 3.19 0.12 -6.61
CA THR A 154 3.12 -1.04 -7.50
C THR A 154 4.29 -2.00 -7.30
N ASN A 155 4.14 -3.21 -7.83
CA ASN A 155 5.22 -4.18 -7.97
C ASN A 155 5.86 -4.01 -9.36
N GLY A 156 7.04 -3.42 -9.39
CA GLY A 156 7.85 -3.25 -10.59
C GLY A 156 7.61 -1.96 -11.38
N GLY A 157 6.52 -1.22 -11.14
CA GLY A 157 6.23 0.07 -11.78
C GLY A 157 6.51 1.29 -10.89
N GLY A 158 6.99 1.07 -9.65
CA GLY A 158 7.26 2.18 -8.72
C GLY A 158 5.99 2.82 -8.17
N LEU A 159 6.03 4.14 -8.06
CA LEU A 159 4.97 4.98 -7.53
C LEU A 159 4.35 5.81 -8.66
N CYS A 160 3.03 5.88 -8.74
CA CYS A 160 2.32 6.78 -9.64
C CYS A 160 1.11 7.43 -8.95
N SER A 161 0.66 8.56 -9.47
CA SER A 161 -0.53 9.27 -9.03
C SER A 161 -1.59 9.31 -10.11
N PHE A 162 -2.84 9.57 -9.75
CA PHE A 162 -3.95 9.76 -10.66
C PHE A 162 -4.32 11.24 -10.78
N ASP A 163 -4.21 11.77 -11.99
CA ASP A 163 -4.72 13.10 -12.33
C ASP A 163 -6.22 12.98 -12.67
N ALA A 164 -7.06 13.37 -11.72
CA ALA A 164 -8.50 13.28 -11.87
C ALA A 164 -9.05 14.21 -12.96
N LYS A 165 -8.37 15.33 -13.28
CA LYS A 165 -8.77 16.29 -14.30
C LYS A 165 -8.52 15.74 -15.70
N GLU A 166 -7.31 15.26 -15.95
CA GLU A 166 -6.90 14.71 -17.24
C GLU A 166 -7.25 13.21 -17.38
N LYS A 167 -7.70 12.57 -16.28
CA LYS A 167 -8.09 11.14 -16.20
C LYS A 167 -6.96 10.20 -16.64
N ARG A 168 -5.74 10.51 -16.23
CA ARG A 168 -4.52 9.76 -16.56
C ARG A 168 -3.68 9.50 -15.32
N PHE A 169 -2.79 8.52 -15.43
CA PHE A 169 -1.77 8.28 -14.42
C PHE A 169 -0.50 9.07 -14.74
N ILE A 170 0.22 9.45 -13.69
CA ILE A 170 1.49 10.17 -13.79
C ILE A 170 2.51 9.37 -12.98
N GLU A 171 3.54 8.84 -13.64
CA GLU A 171 4.67 8.18 -12.99
C GLU A 171 5.45 9.20 -12.14
N PHE A 172 5.77 8.84 -10.91
CA PHE A 172 6.48 9.72 -10.00
C PHE A 172 7.94 9.96 -10.42
N ASP A 173 8.64 8.90 -10.81
CA ASP A 173 10.07 8.93 -11.16
C ASP A 173 10.34 8.22 -12.51
N PRO A 174 9.93 8.84 -13.64
CA PRO A 174 10.03 8.21 -14.96
C PRO A 174 11.49 7.97 -15.40
N HIS A 175 12.43 8.70 -14.81
CA HIS A 175 13.85 8.56 -15.13
C HIS A 175 14.63 7.67 -14.17
N ASN A 176 13.97 7.06 -13.16
CA ASN A 176 14.59 6.22 -12.14
C ASN A 176 15.74 6.87 -11.37
N THR A 177 15.60 8.14 -11.07
CA THR A 177 16.64 8.95 -10.42
C THR A 177 16.47 9.02 -8.90
N LEU A 178 15.26 8.79 -8.39
CA LEU A 178 14.90 8.96 -6.98
C LEU A 178 14.61 7.65 -6.27
N LEU A 179 13.87 6.74 -6.92
CA LEU A 179 13.47 5.48 -6.30
C LEU A 179 14.42 4.36 -6.73
N PRO A 180 15.32 3.91 -5.86
CA PRO A 180 16.27 2.83 -6.19
C PRO A 180 15.57 1.47 -6.35
N ASN A 181 14.30 1.40 -6.00
CA ASN A 181 13.49 0.21 -6.16
C ASN A 181 12.08 0.54 -6.64
N LYS A 182 11.59 -0.23 -7.62
CA LYS A 182 10.25 -0.08 -8.20
C LYS A 182 9.17 -0.92 -7.51
N VAL A 183 9.47 -1.51 -6.36
CA VAL A 183 8.50 -2.24 -5.53
C VAL A 183 8.12 -1.38 -4.34
N ILE A 184 6.87 -0.91 -4.29
CA ILE A 184 6.36 -0.03 -3.25
C ILE A 184 5.36 -0.81 -2.40
N TYR A 185 5.67 -0.98 -1.11
CA TYR A 185 4.87 -1.79 -0.19
C TYR A 185 3.85 -0.99 0.61
N ALA A 186 4.21 0.19 1.08
CA ALA A 186 3.30 1.07 1.81
C ALA A 186 3.74 2.53 1.66
N ILE A 187 2.79 3.45 1.84
CA ILE A 187 2.98 4.89 1.72
C ILE A 187 2.29 5.54 2.91
N GLU A 188 3.01 6.41 3.61
CA GLU A 188 2.48 7.29 4.65
C GLU A 188 2.93 8.72 4.38
N GLN A 189 2.12 9.71 4.79
CA GLN A 189 2.47 11.12 4.67
C GLN A 189 2.68 11.72 6.06
N ASP A 190 3.82 12.41 6.27
CA ASP A 190 4.08 13.13 7.52
C ASP A 190 3.31 14.48 7.56
N GLN A 191 3.49 15.22 8.65
CA GLN A 191 2.83 16.53 8.82
C GLN A 191 3.42 17.60 7.90
N GLY A 192 4.67 17.44 7.47
CA GLY A 192 5.36 18.32 6.53
C GLY A 192 4.92 18.12 5.09
N GLY A 193 4.19 17.04 4.80
CA GLY A 193 3.73 16.67 3.47
C GLY A 193 4.68 15.75 2.71
N ASP A 194 5.81 15.35 3.30
CA ASP A 194 6.71 14.37 2.71
C ASP A 194 6.13 12.95 2.82
N PHE A 195 6.41 12.14 1.82
CA PHE A 195 6.04 10.73 1.83
C PHE A 195 7.15 9.88 2.44
N TRP A 196 6.72 8.89 3.20
CA TRP A 196 7.52 7.81 3.73
C TRP A 196 7.06 6.52 3.07
N VAL A 197 7.93 5.95 2.26
CA VAL A 197 7.60 4.85 1.35
C VAL A 197 8.45 3.64 1.70
N SER A 198 7.81 2.53 2.05
CA SER A 198 8.53 1.29 2.32
C SER A 198 8.64 0.39 1.08
N SER A 199 9.72 -0.37 1.02
CA SER A 199 10.06 -1.28 -0.08
C SER A 199 10.81 -2.51 0.41
N ASN A 200 11.39 -3.30 -0.51
CA ASN A 200 12.37 -4.34 -0.21
C ASN A 200 13.81 -3.81 -0.08
N ALA A 201 14.01 -2.50 -0.17
CA ALA A 201 15.30 -1.82 -0.03
C ALA A 201 15.32 -0.77 1.09
N GLY A 202 14.43 -0.87 2.07
CA GLY A 202 14.32 0.07 3.18
C GLY A 202 13.12 0.99 3.08
N ILE A 203 13.21 2.12 3.79
CA ILE A 203 12.22 3.21 3.78
C ILE A 203 12.81 4.41 3.06
N PHE A 204 12.02 5.04 2.23
CA PHE A 204 12.39 6.28 1.52
C PHE A 204 11.56 7.44 2.02
N LYS A 205 12.21 8.55 2.37
CA LYS A 205 11.56 9.84 2.55
C LYS A 205 11.68 10.62 1.25
N ILE A 206 10.57 11.07 0.69
CA ILE A 206 10.50 11.78 -0.58
C ILE A 206 9.52 12.94 -0.49
N ASN A 207 9.86 14.07 -1.09
CA ASN A 207 8.89 15.14 -1.30
C ASN A 207 8.13 14.89 -2.61
N PRO A 208 6.79 14.67 -2.56
CA PRO A 208 6.03 14.31 -3.76
C PRO A 208 5.86 15.46 -4.76
N VAL A 209 6.09 16.72 -4.33
CA VAL A 209 5.88 17.91 -5.15
C VAL A 209 7.18 18.39 -5.77
N THR A 210 8.20 18.63 -4.95
CA THR A 210 9.47 19.22 -5.40
C THR A 210 10.42 18.16 -5.96
N LYS A 211 10.28 16.91 -5.51
CA LYS A 211 11.13 15.78 -5.92
C LYS A 211 12.64 16.00 -5.67
N ASP A 212 12.99 16.93 -4.79
CA ASP A 212 14.37 17.34 -4.50
C ASP A 212 14.93 16.80 -3.19
N HIS A 213 14.06 16.28 -2.32
CA HIS A 213 14.45 15.68 -1.05
C HIS A 213 14.21 14.16 -1.08
N PHE A 214 15.29 13.44 -1.36
CA PHE A 214 15.30 11.99 -1.27
C PHE A 214 16.26 11.55 -0.17
N ARG A 215 15.77 10.70 0.74
CA ARG A 215 16.61 10.04 1.72
C ARG A 215 16.18 8.59 1.87
N GLN A 216 17.13 7.68 1.76
CA GLN A 216 16.93 6.26 2.02
C GLN A 216 17.38 5.94 3.44
N PHE A 217 16.57 5.16 4.14
CA PHE A 217 16.88 4.57 5.44
C PHE A 217 16.99 3.06 5.27
N THR A 218 18.00 2.48 5.89
CA THR A 218 18.33 1.06 5.81
C THR A 218 18.58 0.49 7.20
N ILE A 219 18.98 -0.78 7.29
CA ILE A 219 19.42 -1.39 8.54
C ILE A 219 20.57 -0.62 9.20
N ASN A 220 21.42 0.05 8.42
CA ASN A 220 22.51 0.87 8.93
C ASN A 220 22.02 2.15 9.65
N ASP A 221 20.79 2.56 9.39
CA ASP A 221 20.12 3.68 10.04
C ASP A 221 19.25 3.25 11.23
N GLY A 222 19.29 1.95 11.59
CA GLY A 222 18.54 1.40 12.72
C GLY A 222 17.20 0.78 12.37
N LEU A 223 16.91 0.54 11.07
CA LEU A 223 15.72 -0.22 10.71
C LEU A 223 15.85 -1.69 11.12
N GLN A 224 14.70 -2.36 11.37
CA GLN A 224 14.62 -3.78 11.70
C GLN A 224 15.19 -4.70 10.58
N GLY A 225 15.29 -4.18 9.37
CA GLY A 225 15.76 -4.82 8.16
C GLY A 225 15.47 -3.94 6.96
N ASN A 226 15.98 -4.32 5.79
CA ASN A 226 15.70 -3.59 4.54
C ASN A 226 14.40 -4.05 3.87
N GLN A 227 13.90 -5.24 4.21
CA GLN A 227 12.68 -5.79 3.63
C GLN A 227 11.47 -5.51 4.53
N PHE A 228 10.50 -4.81 3.96
CA PHE A 228 9.22 -4.51 4.58
C PHE A 228 8.11 -5.41 4.04
N ILE A 229 6.95 -5.37 4.68
CA ILE A 229 5.77 -6.16 4.32
C ILE A 229 4.74 -5.24 3.66
N ALA A 230 4.15 -5.71 2.58
CA ALA A 230 3.15 -4.97 1.83
C ALA A 230 1.97 -4.53 2.73
N ARG A 231 1.61 -3.25 2.65
CA ARG A 231 0.51 -2.61 3.40
C ARG A 231 0.64 -2.71 4.92
N SER A 232 1.84 -2.93 5.40
CA SER A 232 2.14 -2.97 6.84
C SER A 232 2.65 -1.62 7.32
N SER A 233 1.78 -0.61 7.26
CA SER A 233 2.08 0.72 7.80
C SER A 233 0.88 1.28 8.55
N LEU A 234 1.15 2.25 9.41
CA LEU A 234 0.14 2.99 10.16
C LEU A 234 0.71 4.35 10.57
N LYS A 235 -0.06 5.42 10.38
CA LYS A 235 0.16 6.71 11.02
C LYS A 235 -0.78 6.86 12.22
N SER A 236 -0.21 7.05 13.40
CA SER A 236 -1.01 7.29 14.61
C SER A 236 -1.58 8.71 14.62
N SER A 237 -2.58 8.93 15.50
CA SER A 237 -3.14 10.27 15.74
C SER A 237 -2.12 11.27 16.28
N GLU A 238 -1.01 10.81 16.87
CA GLU A 238 0.12 11.62 17.34
C GLU A 238 1.16 11.92 16.24
N GLY A 239 0.94 11.43 15.01
CA GLY A 239 1.85 11.61 13.88
C GLY A 239 3.01 10.61 13.82
N LYS A 240 3.09 9.64 14.75
CA LYS A 240 4.08 8.56 14.67
C LYS A 240 3.78 7.64 13.50
N LEU A 241 4.83 7.27 12.78
CA LEU A 241 4.75 6.32 11.68
C LEU A 241 5.24 4.94 12.14
N TYR A 242 4.51 3.92 11.73
CA TYR A 242 4.81 2.51 11.98
C TYR A 242 4.98 1.80 10.63
N PHE A 243 6.03 1.01 10.49
CA PHE A 243 6.27 0.20 9.30
C PHE A 243 6.68 -1.22 9.71
N GLY A 244 5.89 -2.20 9.30
CA GLY A 244 6.14 -3.61 9.57
C GLY A 244 7.08 -4.24 8.54
N GLY A 245 8.00 -5.06 9.01
CA GLY A 245 8.95 -5.81 8.19
C GLY A 245 9.11 -7.25 8.68
N ILE A 246 9.99 -8.00 8.04
CA ILE A 246 10.18 -9.43 8.32
C ILE A 246 10.77 -9.73 9.70
N ASN A 247 11.48 -8.78 10.32
CA ASN A 247 12.10 -8.93 11.63
C ASN A 247 11.42 -8.09 12.72
N GLY A 248 10.16 -7.69 12.52
CA GLY A 248 9.41 -6.86 13.43
C GLY A 248 8.92 -5.56 12.77
N PHE A 249 8.88 -4.47 13.51
CA PHE A 249 8.42 -3.17 13.00
C PHE A 249 9.32 -2.04 13.46
N ASN A 250 9.35 -0.96 12.69
CA ASN A 250 9.93 0.31 13.08
C ASN A 250 8.84 1.29 13.46
N VAL A 251 9.09 2.10 14.50
CA VAL A 251 8.25 3.24 14.87
C VAL A 251 9.14 4.46 15.06
N PHE A 252 8.71 5.58 14.50
CA PHE A 252 9.45 6.83 14.60
C PHE A 252 8.54 8.04 14.44
N GLN A 253 9.06 9.20 14.92
CA GLN A 253 8.43 10.49 14.75
C GLN A 253 9.15 11.22 13.61
N PRO A 254 8.51 11.48 12.46
CA PRO A 254 9.17 12.11 11.30
C PRO A 254 9.85 13.44 11.61
N GLU A 255 9.26 14.25 12.48
CA GLU A 255 9.76 15.57 12.86
C GLU A 255 11.06 15.53 13.67
N GLN A 256 11.44 14.38 14.21
CA GLN A 256 12.69 14.19 14.97
C GLN A 256 13.89 13.92 14.05
N PHE A 257 13.66 13.67 12.77
CA PHE A 257 14.76 13.51 11.81
C PHE A 257 15.27 14.88 11.37
N VAL A 258 16.37 15.31 11.99
CA VAL A 258 17.09 16.52 11.58
C VAL A 258 18.17 16.12 10.60
N ASP A 259 18.17 16.73 9.42
CA ASP A 259 19.22 16.51 8.45
C ASP A 259 20.56 17.04 8.98
N ASN A 260 21.55 16.17 9.02
CA ASN A 260 22.91 16.57 9.34
C ASN A 260 23.47 17.40 8.19
N LYS A 261 23.50 18.73 8.38
CA LYS A 261 24.04 19.68 7.40
C LYS A 261 25.58 19.70 7.35
N TYR A 262 26.24 18.92 8.21
CA TYR A 262 27.69 18.84 8.20
C TYR A 262 28.16 18.02 7.02
N ILE A 263 28.81 18.65 6.08
CA ILE A 263 29.49 18.00 4.95
C ILE A 263 30.90 17.66 5.43
N PRO A 264 31.24 16.38 5.69
CA PRO A 264 32.58 16.04 6.10
C PRO A 264 33.58 16.41 5.00
N PRO A 265 34.71 17.04 5.33
CA PRO A 265 35.74 17.32 4.33
C PRO A 265 36.31 16.00 3.80
N VAL A 266 36.40 15.87 2.48
CA VAL A 266 37.02 14.74 1.84
C VAL A 266 38.48 15.11 1.53
N TYR A 267 39.40 14.31 2.07
CA TYR A 267 40.84 14.45 1.79
C TYR A 267 41.27 13.24 0.95
N VAL A 268 41.94 13.51 -0.18
CA VAL A 268 42.63 12.49 -0.95
C VAL A 268 43.97 12.24 -0.26
N THR A 269 44.13 11.10 0.38
CA THR A 269 45.34 10.75 1.16
C THR A 269 46.35 9.96 0.35
N ASP A 270 45.94 9.31 -0.74
CA ASP A 270 46.83 8.52 -1.60
C ASP A 270 46.19 8.35 -3.00
N ILE A 271 47.03 8.37 -4.05
CA ILE A 271 46.65 8.06 -5.42
C ILE A 271 47.58 7.00 -5.94
N ARG A 272 47.08 5.78 -6.13
CA ARG A 272 47.88 4.66 -6.71
C ARG A 272 47.48 4.44 -8.16
N LEU A 273 48.46 4.52 -9.04
CA LEU A 273 48.29 4.14 -10.44
C LEU A 273 48.40 2.62 -10.58
N PRO A 274 47.45 1.93 -11.23
CA PRO A 274 47.36 0.47 -11.24
C PRO A 274 48.48 -0.24 -12.05
N TYR A 275 49.48 0.47 -12.57
CA TYR A 275 50.52 -0.10 -13.45
C TYR A 275 51.94 0.36 -13.13
N GLN A 276 52.24 0.81 -11.92
CA GLN A 276 53.65 0.88 -11.49
C GLN A 276 54.01 -0.47 -10.83
N THR A 277 54.61 -1.38 -11.59
CA THR A 277 55.45 -2.44 -11.03
C THR A 277 56.61 -1.72 -10.39
N ASP A 278 56.84 -1.91 -9.09
CA ASP A 278 58.10 -1.57 -8.43
C ASP A 278 59.20 -2.41 -9.08
N GLU A 279 59.89 -1.83 -10.05
CA GLU A 279 61.23 -2.31 -10.39
C GLU A 279 62.18 -1.75 -9.33
N GLN A 280 62.51 -2.60 -8.41
CA GLN A 280 63.69 -2.91 -7.63
C GLN A 280 63.41 -3.29 -6.19
#